data_0d1dd562eab2865917c66a30b1ad0f53
#
_entry.id   0d1dd562eab2865917c66a30b1ad0f53
#
_cell.length_a   1.000
_cell.length_b   1.000
_cell.length_c   1.000
_cell.angle_alpha   90.00
_cell.angle_beta   90.00
_cell.angle_gamma   90.00
#
_symmetry.space_group_name_H-M   'P 1'
#
loop_
_entity.id
_entity.type
_entity.pdbx_description
1 polymer ?
#
loop_
_entity_poly.entity_id
_entity_poly.type
_entity_poly.pdbx_seq_one_letter_code
_entity_poly.pdbx_strand_id
1 'polypeptide(L)'
;WKKLTTTGRKPDFKFTTNVVYTVYPDGSVENRSAVSASRANVTLARLGYVMKLPTTMKHMKYYGRGPVDNYPDRKTSQAVAIWDQPDVAREFENFPKPQDMANHQDSRWVAFSDGLHGAIFVADSVMSFSALPFSAQQLAMANHPHELPASDGVWLHIDHAITGLGGNSCGQGGPLEADRVKSTSQQFGFAIRPTTSLADDKLTELANVSLDGQAPLSVSRSLDGKVSISCPTDQPTYYKVNNGKRLLRYTQPFALRDGGSVVAFVKGSSFNYQQRFDRIEAIPVTVKFASSVESGEGDAEHMTDGNPNTFWHTMYSVTVANYPHWVDFDCGTAK
;
A
#
# COMPACT_ATOMS: atom_id res chain seq x y z
N TRP A 1 -21.56 -11.59 -8.24
CA TRP A 1 -21.82 -10.46 -9.14
C TRP A 1 -22.68 -10.94 -10.30
N LYS A 2 -24.00 -10.73 -10.27
CA LYS A 2 -24.81 -10.81 -11.48
C LYS A 2 -24.42 -9.61 -12.33
N LYS A 3 -23.83 -9.84 -13.50
CA LYS A 3 -23.68 -8.84 -14.53
C LYS A 3 -25.10 -8.39 -14.90
N LEU A 4 -25.53 -7.24 -14.41
CA LEU A 4 -26.73 -6.58 -14.87
C LEU A 4 -26.49 -6.12 -16.31
N THR A 5 -26.80 -6.95 -17.27
CA THR A 5 -26.99 -6.55 -18.66
C THR A 5 -28.31 -5.79 -18.73
N THR A 6 -28.29 -4.50 -18.51
CA THR A 6 -29.40 -3.65 -18.85
C THR A 6 -29.32 -3.30 -20.33
N THR A 7 -30.18 -3.88 -21.12
CA THR A 7 -30.59 -3.32 -22.42
C THR A 7 -31.38 -2.05 -22.11
N GLY A 8 -30.74 -0.89 -22.16
CA GLY A 8 -31.35 0.38 -21.88
C GLY A 8 -30.60 1.18 -20.82
N ARG A 9 -30.54 2.48 -20.98
CA ARG A 9 -29.96 3.56 -20.18
C ARG A 9 -29.10 3.10 -19.00
N LYS A 10 -27.76 3.28 -19.08
CA LYS A 10 -26.84 3.05 -17.95
C LYS A 10 -27.42 3.72 -16.72
N PRO A 11 -27.59 2.96 -15.60
CA PRO A 11 -28.03 3.61 -14.36
C PRO A 11 -27.02 4.70 -13.99
N ASP A 12 -27.51 5.91 -13.80
CA ASP A 12 -26.70 7.06 -13.44
C ASP A 12 -26.32 7.01 -11.94
N PHE A 13 -25.62 5.91 -11.58
CA PHE A 13 -25.14 5.67 -10.23
C PHE A 13 -23.60 5.78 -10.21
N LYS A 14 -23.11 6.80 -9.52
CA LYS A 14 -21.69 7.13 -9.45
C LYS A 14 -21.24 7.24 -8.01
N PHE A 15 -20.00 6.83 -7.76
CA PHE A 15 -19.28 7.14 -6.55
C PHE A 15 -18.26 8.24 -6.83
N THR A 16 -18.12 9.16 -5.88
CA THR A 16 -17.01 10.10 -5.79
C THR A 16 -16.19 9.72 -4.56
N THR A 17 -14.92 9.46 -4.75
CA THR A 17 -14.01 9.06 -3.67
C THR A 17 -12.83 10.01 -3.66
N ASN A 18 -12.61 10.65 -2.50
CA ASN A 18 -11.42 11.43 -2.21
C ASN A 18 -10.57 10.62 -1.22
N VAL A 19 -9.34 10.31 -1.60
CA VAL A 19 -8.41 9.54 -0.78
C VAL A 19 -7.16 10.37 -0.56
N VAL A 20 -6.75 10.48 0.70
CA VAL A 20 -5.48 11.09 1.09
C VAL A 20 -4.60 9.99 1.68
N TYR A 21 -3.43 9.82 1.11
CA TYR A 21 -2.37 8.98 1.67
C TYR A 21 -1.30 9.88 2.28
N THR A 22 -0.99 9.66 3.56
CA THR A 22 0.14 10.28 4.23
C THR A 22 1.20 9.22 4.47
N VAL A 23 2.37 9.40 3.90
CA VAL A 23 3.51 8.48 4.06
C VAL A 23 4.46 9.08 5.07
N TYR A 24 4.79 8.31 6.11
CA TYR A 24 5.67 8.72 7.18
C TYR A 24 7.08 8.13 7.00
N PRO A 25 8.10 8.76 7.58
CA PRO A 25 9.49 8.34 7.42
C PRO A 25 9.82 6.95 7.99
N ASP A 26 9.01 6.45 8.92
CA ASP A 26 9.14 5.09 9.47
C ASP A 26 8.57 4.00 8.55
N GLY A 27 8.09 4.41 7.36
CA GLY A 27 7.43 3.53 6.40
C GLY A 27 5.94 3.35 6.67
N SER A 28 5.39 3.96 7.71
CA SER A 28 3.94 3.97 7.95
C SER A 28 3.21 4.74 6.86
N VAL A 29 2.04 4.25 6.48
CA VAL A 29 1.14 4.89 5.52
C VAL A 29 -0.23 5.03 6.17
N GLU A 30 -0.73 6.24 6.27
CA GLU A 30 -2.09 6.52 6.69
C GLU A 30 -2.99 6.73 5.48
N ASN A 31 -4.14 6.09 5.48
CA ASN A 31 -5.21 6.29 4.50
C ASN A 31 -6.38 7.03 5.17
N ARG A 32 -6.84 8.10 4.53
CA ARG A 32 -8.07 8.81 4.88
C ARG A 32 -8.95 8.89 3.64
N SER A 33 -10.15 8.34 3.74
CA SER A 33 -11.08 8.21 2.63
C SER A 33 -12.40 8.91 2.94
N ALA A 34 -12.88 9.68 1.98
CA ALA A 34 -14.22 10.23 1.96
C ALA A 34 -14.94 9.74 0.71
N VAL A 35 -16.03 9.01 0.88
CA VAL A 35 -16.81 8.41 -0.20
C VAL A 35 -18.22 8.98 -0.19
N SER A 36 -18.70 9.37 -1.35
CA SER A 36 -20.09 9.78 -1.56
C SER A 36 -20.67 9.13 -2.82
N ALA A 37 -21.97 8.92 -2.83
CA ALA A 37 -22.66 8.34 -3.97
C ALA A 37 -23.70 9.31 -4.55
N SER A 38 -23.96 9.24 -5.85
CA SER A 38 -24.97 10.05 -6.54
C SER A 38 -26.40 9.75 -6.07
N ARG A 39 -26.64 8.61 -5.44
CA ARG A 39 -27.90 8.20 -4.78
C ARG A 39 -27.62 7.58 -3.45
N ALA A 40 -28.32 8.00 -2.40
CA ALA A 40 -28.33 7.36 -1.09
C ALA A 40 -29.20 6.09 -1.10
N ASN A 41 -29.10 5.31 -0.03
CA ASN A 41 -29.94 4.13 0.24
C ASN A 41 -29.86 2.96 -0.74
N VAL A 42 -28.90 2.95 -1.66
CA VAL A 42 -28.58 1.72 -2.42
C VAL A 42 -27.80 0.80 -1.49
N THR A 43 -28.24 -0.46 -1.40
CA THR A 43 -27.53 -1.47 -0.61
C THR A 43 -26.24 -1.88 -1.31
N LEU A 44 -25.11 -1.78 -0.61
CA LEU A 44 -23.79 -2.20 -1.04
C LEU A 44 -23.44 -3.53 -0.39
N ALA A 45 -22.74 -4.42 -1.09
CA ALA A 45 -22.23 -5.64 -0.48
C ALA A 45 -21.19 -5.30 0.61
N ARG A 46 -20.26 -4.41 0.30
CA ARG A 46 -19.21 -3.90 1.19
C ARG A 46 -18.73 -2.53 0.75
N LEU A 47 -18.07 -1.83 1.67
CA LEU A 47 -17.37 -0.57 1.42
C LEU A 47 -16.00 -0.63 2.08
N GLY A 48 -14.94 -0.68 1.29
CA GLY A 48 -13.58 -0.81 1.81
C GLY A 48 -12.54 -0.88 0.69
N TYR A 49 -11.41 -1.47 1.02
CA TYR A 49 -10.27 -1.65 0.14
C TYR A 49 -9.99 -3.14 -0.08
N VAL A 50 -9.52 -3.45 -1.28
CA VAL A 50 -8.94 -4.74 -1.60
C VAL A 50 -7.47 -4.57 -1.93
N MET A 51 -6.63 -5.41 -1.34
CA MET A 51 -5.20 -5.43 -1.58
C MET A 51 -4.74 -6.86 -1.83
N LYS A 52 -3.68 -7.00 -2.60
CA LYS A 52 -3.03 -8.28 -2.82
C LYS A 52 -1.65 -8.25 -2.19
N LEU A 53 -1.43 -9.11 -1.19
CA LEU A 53 -0.14 -9.30 -0.56
C LEU A 53 0.61 -10.44 -1.25
N PRO A 54 1.96 -10.49 -1.15
CA PRO A 54 2.74 -11.62 -1.63
C PRO A 54 2.27 -12.96 -1.06
N THR A 55 2.43 -14.06 -1.81
CA THR A 55 2.09 -15.42 -1.36
C THR A 55 2.84 -15.85 -0.10
N THR A 56 3.99 -15.25 0.18
CA THR A 56 4.80 -15.49 1.38
C THR A 56 4.21 -14.87 2.65
N MET A 57 3.41 -13.82 2.54
CA MET A 57 2.75 -13.11 3.64
C MET A 57 1.52 -13.87 4.18
N LYS A 58 1.69 -15.13 4.50
CA LYS A 58 0.58 -16.04 4.83
C LYS A 58 0.32 -16.23 6.33
N HIS A 59 1.27 -15.92 7.20
CA HIS A 59 1.05 -15.93 8.64
C HIS A 59 0.29 -14.67 9.02
N MET A 60 -0.93 -14.84 9.53
CA MET A 60 -1.84 -13.77 9.91
C MET A 60 -2.07 -13.76 11.41
N LYS A 61 -2.07 -12.58 12.01
CA LYS A 61 -2.49 -12.36 13.39
C LYS A 61 -3.41 -11.16 13.46
N TYR A 62 -4.48 -11.23 14.27
CA TYR A 62 -5.43 -10.12 14.32
C TYR A 62 -6.06 -9.94 15.71
N TYR A 63 -6.47 -8.72 16.01
CA TYR A 63 -7.25 -8.38 17.19
C TYR A 63 -8.66 -7.98 16.74
N GLY A 64 -9.59 -8.90 16.89
CA GLY A 64 -10.96 -8.78 16.41
C GLY A 64 -11.82 -9.95 16.86
N ARG A 65 -13.00 -10.11 16.27
CA ARG A 65 -13.86 -11.27 16.54
C ARG A 65 -13.38 -12.51 15.80
N GLY A 66 -13.31 -13.60 16.54
CA GLY A 66 -12.85 -14.89 16.04
C GLY A 66 -13.10 -16.03 17.03
N PRO A 67 -12.51 -17.21 16.77
CA PRO A 67 -11.58 -17.53 15.67
C PRO A 67 -12.25 -17.80 14.32
N VAL A 68 -13.54 -18.06 14.30
CA VAL A 68 -14.32 -18.40 13.09
C VAL A 68 -14.84 -17.12 12.43
N ASP A 69 -15.06 -17.16 11.13
CA ASP A 69 -15.61 -16.05 10.37
C ASP A 69 -16.96 -15.55 10.96
N ASN A 70 -17.19 -14.27 10.83
CA ASN A 70 -18.37 -13.64 11.39
C ASN A 70 -18.76 -12.39 10.59
N TYR A 71 -20.05 -12.04 10.63
CA TYR A 71 -20.66 -10.97 9.85
C TYR A 71 -21.56 -10.11 10.75
N PRO A 72 -22.01 -8.92 10.34
CA PRO A 72 -22.81 -8.03 11.18
C PRO A 72 -23.99 -8.72 11.87
N ASP A 73 -24.66 -9.62 11.17
CA ASP A 73 -25.82 -10.38 11.63
C ASP A 73 -25.46 -11.77 12.20
N ARG A 74 -24.17 -12.12 12.25
CA ARG A 74 -23.67 -13.42 12.76
C ARG A 74 -22.33 -13.24 13.49
N LYS A 75 -22.30 -12.50 14.56
CA LYS A 75 -21.05 -12.23 15.31
C LYS A 75 -21.12 -12.44 16.82
N THR A 76 -22.32 -12.62 17.37
CA THR A 76 -22.52 -12.65 18.83
C THR A 76 -21.82 -13.83 19.51
N SER A 77 -21.67 -14.95 18.82
CA SER A 77 -20.98 -16.15 19.32
C SER A 77 -19.45 -16.03 19.32
N GLN A 78 -18.90 -15.01 18.67
CA GLN A 78 -17.44 -14.86 18.52
C GLN A 78 -16.88 -13.89 19.53
N ALA A 79 -15.80 -14.30 20.22
CA ALA A 79 -15.11 -13.46 21.19
C ALA A 79 -14.16 -12.47 20.51
N VAL A 80 -13.98 -11.30 21.13
CA VAL A 80 -12.95 -10.33 20.73
C VAL A 80 -11.65 -10.69 21.47
N ALA A 81 -10.64 -11.09 20.74
CA ALA A 81 -9.33 -11.46 21.27
C ALA A 81 -8.23 -11.27 20.20
N ILE A 82 -6.98 -11.54 20.57
CA ILE A 82 -5.89 -11.71 19.62
C ILE A 82 -5.91 -13.17 19.17
N TRP A 83 -6.01 -13.36 17.84
CA TRP A 83 -6.03 -14.65 17.19
C TRP A 83 -4.79 -14.81 16.32
N ASP A 84 -4.25 -16.01 16.28
CA ASP A 84 -3.07 -16.38 15.50
C ASP A 84 -3.44 -17.43 14.46
N GLN A 85 -3.29 -17.09 13.18
CA GLN A 85 -3.54 -17.96 12.05
C GLN A 85 -2.24 -18.17 11.26
N PRO A 86 -1.56 -19.31 11.49
CA PRO A 86 -0.26 -19.57 10.86
C PRO A 86 -0.27 -19.62 9.33
N ASP A 87 -1.41 -19.89 8.73
CA ASP A 87 -1.56 -19.90 7.28
C ASP A 87 -2.96 -19.43 6.88
N VAL A 88 -3.03 -18.33 6.14
CA VAL A 88 -4.27 -17.75 5.59
C VAL A 88 -5.08 -18.76 4.77
N ALA A 89 -4.44 -19.78 4.19
CA ALA A 89 -5.16 -20.82 3.47
C ALA A 89 -6.17 -21.60 4.35
N ARG A 90 -6.01 -21.57 5.68
CA ARG A 90 -6.93 -22.21 6.64
C ARG A 90 -8.23 -21.41 6.84
N GLU A 91 -8.28 -20.17 6.38
CA GLU A 91 -9.50 -19.38 6.37
C GLU A 91 -10.46 -19.79 5.24
N PHE A 92 -9.95 -20.58 4.28
CA PHE A 92 -10.75 -21.07 3.18
C PHE A 92 -11.65 -22.24 3.61
N GLU A 93 -12.95 -22.03 3.56
CA GLU A 93 -13.97 -23.04 3.78
C GLU A 93 -14.29 -23.76 2.47
N ASN A 94 -14.27 -25.09 2.48
CA ASN A 94 -14.47 -25.89 1.29
C ASN A 94 -15.98 -26.08 0.96
N PHE A 95 -16.69 -24.99 0.77
CA PHE A 95 -18.09 -25.04 0.33
C PHE A 95 -18.22 -25.64 -1.07
N PRO A 96 -19.28 -26.42 -1.35
CA PRO A 96 -19.52 -26.99 -2.68
C PRO A 96 -19.49 -25.97 -3.81
N LYS A 97 -20.01 -24.77 -3.56
CA LYS A 97 -19.87 -23.58 -4.41
C LYS A 97 -18.99 -22.56 -3.69
N PRO A 98 -17.80 -22.22 -4.21
CA PRO A 98 -16.99 -21.16 -3.66
C PRO A 98 -17.75 -19.84 -3.56
N GLN A 99 -17.59 -19.16 -2.44
CA GLN A 99 -18.27 -17.90 -2.14
C GLN A 99 -17.43 -17.04 -1.22
N ASP A 100 -17.94 -15.84 -0.89
CA ASP A 100 -17.30 -14.96 0.08
C ASP A 100 -17.33 -15.60 1.49
N MET A 101 -16.20 -15.50 2.21
CA MET A 101 -16.00 -16.13 3.52
C MET A 101 -14.84 -15.45 4.27
N ALA A 102 -14.51 -15.95 5.44
CA ALA A 102 -13.35 -15.52 6.25
C ALA A 102 -13.43 -14.06 6.72
N ASN A 103 -14.62 -13.51 6.88
CA ASN A 103 -14.77 -12.15 7.38
C ASN A 103 -14.70 -12.11 8.91
N HIS A 104 -13.95 -11.13 9.48
CA HIS A 104 -13.79 -10.91 10.91
C HIS A 104 -14.23 -9.50 11.30
N GLN A 105 -15.29 -9.41 12.10
CA GLN A 105 -15.88 -8.15 12.55
C GLN A 105 -15.14 -7.54 13.75
N ASP A 106 -15.43 -6.28 14.01
CA ASP A 106 -14.97 -5.54 15.18
C ASP A 106 -13.44 -5.63 15.37
N SER A 107 -12.70 -5.65 14.25
CA SER A 107 -11.24 -5.79 14.25
C SER A 107 -10.57 -4.43 14.43
N ARG A 108 -9.58 -4.37 15.35
CA ARG A 108 -8.78 -3.19 15.60
C ARG A 108 -7.56 -3.15 14.70
N TRP A 109 -6.99 -4.34 14.46
CA TRP A 109 -5.88 -4.50 13.57
C TRP A 109 -5.80 -5.93 13.03
N VAL A 110 -5.15 -6.07 11.89
CA VAL A 110 -4.69 -7.35 11.32
C VAL A 110 -3.26 -7.19 10.83
N ALA A 111 -2.42 -8.19 11.07
CA ALA A 111 -1.02 -8.20 10.68
C ALA A 111 -0.69 -9.45 9.87
N PHE A 112 0.23 -9.31 8.91
CA PHE A 112 0.73 -10.40 8.08
C PHE A 112 2.24 -10.42 8.09
N SER A 113 2.84 -11.61 7.96
CA SER A 113 4.29 -11.78 7.90
C SER A 113 4.70 -12.98 7.05
N ASP A 114 5.89 -12.89 6.47
CA ASP A 114 6.61 -13.99 5.83
C ASP A 114 7.69 -14.62 6.75
N GLY A 115 7.75 -14.17 8.02
CA GLY A 115 8.75 -14.56 9.01
C GLY A 115 9.93 -13.60 9.13
N LEU A 116 10.19 -12.76 8.12
CA LEU A 116 11.25 -11.73 8.13
C LEU A 116 10.68 -10.33 8.06
N HIS A 117 9.68 -10.15 7.23
CA HIS A 117 9.01 -8.88 6.98
C HIS A 117 7.51 -9.04 7.24
N GLY A 118 6.87 -7.97 7.61
CA GLY A 118 5.44 -7.95 7.85
C GLY A 118 4.86 -6.55 7.76
N ALA A 119 3.55 -6.49 7.83
CA ALA A 119 2.80 -5.25 7.94
C ALA A 119 1.60 -5.46 8.87
N ILE A 120 1.32 -4.45 9.68
CA ILE A 120 0.09 -4.36 10.47
C ILE A 120 -0.82 -3.28 9.86
N PHE A 121 -2.08 -3.62 9.69
CA PHE A 121 -3.16 -2.74 9.24
C PHE A 121 -4.00 -2.39 10.45
N VAL A 122 -4.03 -1.12 10.81
CA VAL A 122 -4.66 -0.62 12.04
C VAL A 122 -5.85 0.24 11.67
N ALA A 123 -7.02 -0.10 12.16
CA ALA A 123 -8.24 0.70 11.96
C ALA A 123 -8.20 2.01 12.76
N ASP A 124 -8.86 3.06 12.27
CA ASP A 124 -9.08 4.28 13.06
C ASP A 124 -9.90 4.03 14.32
N SER A 125 -10.85 3.10 14.22
CA SER A 125 -11.65 2.63 15.37
C SER A 125 -11.83 1.11 15.30
N VAL A 126 -12.69 0.66 14.43
CA VAL A 126 -12.92 -0.75 14.11
C VAL A 126 -13.16 -0.89 12.60
N MET A 127 -12.77 -2.03 12.08
CA MET A 127 -12.99 -2.44 10.69
C MET A 127 -13.49 -3.88 10.66
N SER A 128 -13.97 -4.35 9.52
CA SER A 128 -13.96 -5.76 9.22
C SER A 128 -12.86 -6.06 8.21
N PHE A 129 -12.40 -7.30 8.21
CA PHE A 129 -11.45 -7.74 7.20
C PHE A 129 -11.73 -9.19 6.80
N SER A 130 -11.28 -9.56 5.62
CA SER A 130 -11.14 -10.96 5.21
C SER A 130 -9.83 -11.15 4.47
N ALA A 131 -9.21 -12.30 4.64
CA ALA A 131 -7.97 -12.64 3.95
C ALA A 131 -8.04 -14.07 3.42
N LEU A 132 -7.89 -14.23 2.11
CA LEU A 132 -8.02 -15.51 1.43
C LEU A 132 -6.91 -15.70 0.38
N PRO A 133 -6.58 -16.95 0.02
CA PRO A 133 -5.66 -17.22 -1.09
C PRO A 133 -6.27 -16.94 -2.48
N PHE A 134 -7.54 -16.54 -2.53
CA PHE A 134 -8.29 -16.30 -3.76
C PHE A 134 -9.00 -14.95 -3.73
N SER A 135 -9.07 -14.29 -4.87
CA SER A 135 -9.86 -13.07 -5.02
C SER A 135 -11.36 -13.38 -5.02
N ALA A 136 -12.17 -12.39 -4.64
CA ALA A 136 -13.62 -12.48 -4.73
C ALA A 136 -14.11 -12.83 -6.15
N GLN A 137 -13.37 -12.38 -7.19
CA GLN A 137 -13.69 -12.71 -8.58
C GLN A 137 -13.41 -14.19 -8.88
N GLN A 138 -12.30 -14.75 -8.43
CA GLN A 138 -11.97 -16.17 -8.60
C GLN A 138 -13.02 -17.05 -7.91
N LEU A 139 -13.40 -16.71 -6.67
CA LEU A 139 -14.45 -17.41 -5.95
C LEU A 139 -15.81 -17.36 -6.68
N ALA A 140 -16.17 -16.19 -7.20
CA ALA A 140 -17.44 -16.01 -7.91
C ALA A 140 -17.50 -16.77 -9.25
N MET A 141 -16.39 -16.94 -9.93
CA MET A 141 -16.29 -17.60 -11.23
C MET A 141 -16.26 -19.12 -11.12
N ALA A 142 -15.67 -19.68 -10.07
CA ALA A 142 -15.59 -21.10 -9.85
C ALA A 142 -16.97 -21.67 -9.45
N ASN A 143 -17.39 -22.79 -10.04
CA ASN A 143 -18.59 -23.52 -9.63
C ASN A 143 -18.29 -24.55 -8.54
N HIS A 144 -17.04 -25.04 -8.51
CA HIS A 144 -16.57 -26.01 -7.54
C HIS A 144 -15.16 -25.65 -7.06
N PRO A 145 -14.75 -26.06 -5.86
CA PRO A 145 -13.42 -25.73 -5.33
C PRO A 145 -12.25 -26.16 -6.21
N HIS A 146 -12.36 -27.27 -6.93
CA HIS A 146 -11.31 -27.77 -7.82
C HIS A 146 -11.10 -26.93 -9.09
N GLU A 147 -11.99 -25.99 -9.37
CA GLU A 147 -11.87 -25.03 -10.48
C GLU A 147 -11.08 -23.78 -10.07
N LEU A 148 -10.78 -23.63 -8.78
CA LEU A 148 -9.97 -22.51 -8.31
C LEU A 148 -8.52 -22.65 -8.81
N PRO A 149 -7.89 -21.57 -9.28
CA PRO A 149 -6.51 -21.60 -9.73
C PRO A 149 -5.56 -21.78 -8.52
N ALA A 150 -4.28 -22.03 -8.79
CA ALA A 150 -3.27 -21.92 -7.75
C ALA A 150 -3.25 -20.49 -7.17
N SER A 151 -3.03 -20.39 -5.85
CA SER A 151 -2.94 -19.10 -5.19
C SER A 151 -1.80 -18.24 -5.76
N ASP A 152 -2.11 -17.01 -6.07
CA ASP A 152 -1.17 -16.02 -6.61
C ASP A 152 -0.88 -14.87 -5.62
N GLY A 153 -1.37 -14.98 -4.38
CA GLY A 153 -1.19 -14.01 -3.32
C GLY A 153 -2.19 -14.20 -2.19
N VAL A 154 -2.08 -13.36 -1.16
CA VAL A 154 -3.10 -13.21 -0.13
C VAL A 154 -3.97 -12.02 -0.49
N TRP A 155 -5.24 -12.28 -0.75
CA TRP A 155 -6.23 -11.26 -1.07
C TRP A 155 -6.88 -10.76 0.22
N LEU A 156 -6.49 -9.56 0.61
CA LEU A 156 -6.92 -8.88 1.82
C LEU A 156 -7.99 -7.84 1.50
N HIS A 157 -9.14 -7.96 2.13
CA HIS A 157 -10.14 -6.91 2.21
C HIS A 157 -10.01 -6.19 3.55
N ILE A 158 -9.96 -4.88 3.53
CA ILE A 158 -10.09 -3.98 4.69
C ILE A 158 -11.38 -3.20 4.49
N ASP A 159 -12.41 -3.56 5.22
CA ASP A 159 -13.75 -3.00 5.02
C ASP A 159 -14.13 -2.05 6.18
N HIS A 160 -14.54 -0.85 5.83
CA HIS A 160 -15.22 0.04 6.75
C HIS A 160 -16.56 -0.56 7.20
N ALA A 161 -17.27 -1.18 6.24
CA ALA A 161 -18.52 -1.86 6.51
C ALA A 161 -18.79 -2.96 5.47
N ILE A 162 -19.44 -4.03 5.90
CA ILE A 162 -19.92 -5.14 5.08
C ILE A 162 -21.38 -5.43 5.41
N THR A 163 -22.19 -5.75 4.42
CA THR A 163 -23.59 -6.16 4.61
C THR A 163 -23.67 -7.58 5.16
N GLY A 164 -24.59 -7.83 6.08
CA GLY A 164 -24.83 -9.14 6.65
C GLY A 164 -25.25 -10.21 5.61
N LEU A 165 -25.16 -11.46 6.01
CA LEU A 165 -25.48 -12.62 5.15
C LEU A 165 -26.97 -12.87 4.97
N GLY A 166 -27.78 -12.47 5.95
CA GLY A 166 -29.21 -12.75 6.03
C GLY A 166 -29.55 -13.87 7.00
N GLY A 167 -30.75 -13.79 7.54
CA GLY A 167 -31.24 -14.73 8.57
C GLY A 167 -31.87 -16.02 8.04
N ASN A 168 -32.07 -16.13 6.73
CA ASN A 168 -32.74 -17.28 6.11
C ASN A 168 -31.75 -18.23 5.48
N SER A 169 -31.48 -19.35 6.12
CA SER A 169 -30.50 -20.35 5.68
C SER A 169 -30.79 -20.98 4.32
N CYS A 170 -32.07 -21.05 3.91
CA CYS A 170 -32.49 -21.63 2.64
C CYS A 170 -33.43 -20.72 1.88
N GLY A 171 -33.59 -19.49 2.28
CA GLY A 171 -34.64 -18.63 1.76
C GLY A 171 -34.17 -17.51 0.87
N GLN A 172 -35.12 -16.75 0.39
CA GLN A 172 -34.90 -15.60 -0.44
C GLN A 172 -34.80 -14.30 0.37
N GLY A 173 -34.80 -14.40 1.69
CA GLY A 173 -34.66 -13.26 2.60
C GLY A 173 -33.22 -12.76 2.67
N GLY A 174 -33.02 -11.51 2.30
CA GLY A 174 -31.75 -10.84 2.54
C GLY A 174 -31.57 -10.45 4.01
N PRO A 175 -30.44 -9.81 4.38
CA PRO A 175 -30.21 -9.32 5.73
C PRO A 175 -31.26 -8.26 6.12
N LEU A 176 -31.46 -8.09 7.43
CA LEU A 176 -32.29 -7.03 7.96
C LEU A 176 -31.78 -5.66 7.50
N GLU A 177 -32.65 -4.66 7.49
CA GLU A 177 -32.29 -3.32 7.05
C GLU A 177 -31.14 -2.72 7.88
N ALA A 178 -31.08 -3.03 9.18
CA ALA A 178 -30.03 -2.61 10.09
C ALA A 178 -28.64 -3.23 9.77
N ASP A 179 -28.63 -4.38 9.10
CA ASP A 179 -27.40 -5.10 8.75
C ASP A 179 -26.95 -4.85 7.32
N ARG A 180 -27.55 -3.84 6.66
CA ARG A 180 -27.22 -3.45 5.29
C ARG A 180 -26.36 -2.20 5.23
N VAL A 181 -25.29 -2.27 4.49
CA VAL A 181 -24.47 -1.09 4.15
C VAL A 181 -25.20 -0.27 3.10
N LYS A 182 -25.38 1.02 3.37
CA LYS A 182 -26.02 1.95 2.45
C LYS A 182 -25.01 2.87 1.79
N SER A 183 -25.33 3.31 0.58
CA SER A 183 -24.54 4.25 -0.23
C SER A 183 -24.65 5.70 0.28
N THR A 184 -24.72 5.90 1.59
CA THR A 184 -24.61 7.22 2.23
C THR A 184 -23.16 7.70 2.21
N SER A 185 -22.95 9.00 2.36
CA SER A 185 -21.58 9.52 2.49
C SER A 185 -20.91 8.96 3.74
N GLN A 186 -19.68 8.49 3.57
CA GLN A 186 -18.88 7.84 4.61
C GLN A 186 -17.49 8.44 4.64
N GLN A 187 -16.90 8.49 5.83
CA GLN A 187 -15.49 8.79 6.03
C GLN A 187 -14.87 7.69 6.89
N PHE A 188 -13.73 7.18 6.49
CA PHE A 188 -13.01 6.14 7.20
C PHE A 188 -11.53 6.15 6.84
N GLY A 189 -10.74 5.50 7.67
CA GLY A 189 -9.31 5.39 7.44
C GLY A 189 -8.71 4.19 8.15
N PHE A 190 -7.48 3.94 7.80
CA PHE A 190 -6.63 2.95 8.45
C PHE A 190 -5.17 3.32 8.24
N ALA A 191 -4.30 2.78 9.09
CA ALA A 191 -2.86 2.91 8.93
C ALA A 191 -2.24 1.56 8.57
N ILE A 192 -1.22 1.57 7.71
CA ILE A 192 -0.34 0.43 7.41
C ILE A 192 1.01 0.73 8.04
N ARG A 193 1.55 -0.19 8.83
CA ARG A 193 2.86 -0.02 9.46
C ARG A 193 3.73 -1.25 9.23
N PRO A 194 4.99 -1.08 8.82
CA PRO A 194 5.92 -2.19 8.68
C PRO A 194 6.23 -2.79 10.05
N THR A 195 6.42 -4.11 10.08
CA THR A 195 6.86 -4.85 11.26
C THR A 195 7.80 -5.98 10.86
N THR A 196 8.66 -6.38 11.77
CA THR A 196 9.52 -7.57 11.65
C THR A 196 9.11 -8.67 12.64
N SER A 197 8.03 -8.47 13.38
CA SER A 197 7.57 -9.38 14.42
C SER A 197 6.06 -9.42 14.52
N LEU A 198 5.49 -10.59 14.75
CA LEU A 198 4.10 -10.81 15.11
C LEU A 198 3.90 -11.06 16.62
N ALA A 199 4.86 -10.71 17.48
CA ALA A 199 4.68 -10.76 18.92
C ALA A 199 3.56 -9.80 19.38
N ASP A 200 2.72 -10.23 20.32
CA ASP A 200 1.51 -9.50 20.73
C ASP A 200 1.81 -8.11 21.31
N ASP A 201 2.87 -8.01 22.10
CA ASP A 201 3.35 -6.76 22.66
C ASP A 201 3.78 -5.78 21.58
N LYS A 202 4.53 -6.28 20.57
CA LYS A 202 4.99 -5.47 19.45
C LYS A 202 3.85 -4.99 18.56
N LEU A 203 2.91 -5.86 18.24
CA LEU A 203 1.74 -5.49 17.44
C LEU A 203 0.84 -4.51 18.21
N THR A 204 0.68 -4.70 19.53
CA THR A 204 -0.07 -3.79 20.37
C THR A 204 0.60 -2.42 20.46
N GLU A 205 1.93 -2.37 20.60
CA GLU A 205 2.71 -1.12 20.52
C GLU A 205 2.44 -0.39 19.20
N LEU A 206 2.61 -1.08 18.07
CA LEU A 206 2.41 -0.52 16.74
C LEU A 206 0.96 -0.05 16.51
N ALA A 207 -0.02 -0.78 17.04
CA ALA A 207 -1.43 -0.41 16.92
C ALA A 207 -1.77 0.89 17.68
N ASN A 208 -1.05 1.16 18.78
CA ASN A 208 -1.29 2.32 19.63
C ASN A 208 -0.40 3.53 19.30
N VAL A 209 0.46 3.45 18.29
CA VAL A 209 1.24 4.60 17.86
C VAL A 209 0.31 5.70 17.38
N SER A 210 0.31 6.84 18.05
CA SER A 210 -0.36 8.04 17.55
C SER A 210 0.48 8.67 16.46
N LEU A 211 -0.12 8.90 15.31
CA LEU A 211 0.47 9.71 14.24
C LEU A 211 0.13 11.18 14.39
N ASP A 212 -0.75 11.53 15.33
CA ASP A 212 -1.10 12.91 15.65
C ASP A 212 0.13 13.67 16.15
N GLY A 213 0.43 14.79 15.51
CA GLY A 213 1.61 15.61 15.83
C GLY A 213 2.93 15.07 15.26
N GLN A 214 2.93 13.94 14.58
CA GLN A 214 4.08 13.52 13.77
C GLN A 214 4.07 14.34 12.48
N ALA A 215 5.05 15.20 12.34
CA ALA A 215 5.25 15.88 11.06
C ALA A 215 5.87 14.88 10.08
N PRO A 216 5.27 14.66 8.90
CA PRO A 216 5.85 13.82 7.88
C PRO A 216 7.15 14.47 7.37
N LEU A 217 8.28 14.01 7.91
CA LEU A 217 9.60 14.41 7.46
C LEU A 217 10.04 13.48 6.34
N SER A 218 10.59 14.03 5.28
CA SER A 218 11.36 13.27 4.31
C SER A 218 12.77 13.82 4.21
N VAL A 219 13.75 12.93 4.09
CA VAL A 219 15.15 13.28 3.86
C VAL A 219 15.60 12.56 2.60
N SER A 220 15.94 13.32 1.59
CA SER A 220 16.42 12.81 0.30
C SER A 220 17.78 13.38 -0.02
N ARG A 221 18.54 12.70 -0.87
CA ARG A 221 19.80 13.23 -1.39
C ARG A 221 19.79 13.15 -2.91
N SER A 222 20.07 14.27 -3.53
CA SER A 222 20.22 14.37 -4.99
C SER A 222 21.55 13.77 -5.47
N LEU A 223 21.64 13.49 -6.75
CA LEU A 223 22.83 12.89 -7.37
C LEU A 223 24.09 13.78 -7.21
N ASP A 224 23.92 15.10 -7.09
CA ASP A 224 25.02 16.03 -6.82
C ASP A 224 25.46 16.03 -5.33
N GLY A 225 24.82 15.20 -4.50
CA GLY A 225 25.18 14.98 -3.10
C GLY A 225 24.57 15.98 -2.12
N LYS A 226 23.56 16.76 -2.52
CA LYS A 226 22.86 17.67 -1.62
C LYS A 226 21.70 16.96 -0.93
N VAL A 227 21.67 17.04 0.38
CA VAL A 227 20.57 16.53 1.21
C VAL A 227 19.51 17.61 1.36
N SER A 228 18.28 17.22 1.03
CA SER A 228 17.08 18.02 1.23
C SER A 228 16.21 17.39 2.31
N ILE A 229 15.70 18.23 3.22
CA ILE A 229 14.73 17.82 4.24
C ILE A 229 13.43 18.55 3.95
N SER A 230 12.35 17.78 3.74
CA SER A 230 11.02 18.32 3.50
C SER A 230 10.12 18.01 4.68
N CYS A 231 9.38 19.01 5.13
CA CYS A 231 8.33 18.90 6.12
C CYS A 231 7.15 19.75 5.62
N PRO A 232 5.95 19.17 5.42
CA PRO A 232 4.79 19.92 4.92
C PRO A 232 4.16 20.84 5.96
N THR A 233 4.72 20.91 7.18
CA THR A 233 4.26 21.83 8.22
C THR A 233 5.19 23.06 8.27
N ASP A 234 4.66 24.21 8.71
CA ASP A 234 5.44 25.44 8.96
C ASP A 234 6.35 25.35 10.21
N GLN A 235 6.44 24.18 10.79
CA GLN A 235 7.23 23.95 12.00
C GLN A 235 8.74 23.96 11.71
N PRO A 236 9.57 24.58 12.57
CA PRO A 236 11.00 24.56 12.39
C PRO A 236 11.58 23.15 12.44
N THR A 237 12.27 22.79 11.38
CA THR A 237 12.95 21.49 11.24
C THR A 237 14.41 21.60 11.63
N TYR A 238 14.91 20.63 12.35
CA TYR A 238 16.28 20.53 12.83
C TYR A 238 16.91 19.21 12.39
N TYR A 239 18.22 19.17 12.30
CA TYR A 239 18.93 17.95 11.94
C TYR A 239 20.30 17.84 12.61
N LYS A 240 20.84 16.63 12.65
CA LYS A 240 22.21 16.27 13.02
C LYS A 240 22.80 15.39 11.93
N VAL A 241 24.10 15.49 11.74
CA VAL A 241 24.85 14.67 10.77
C VAL A 241 25.84 13.79 11.54
N ASN A 242 25.97 12.52 11.17
CA ASN A 242 26.94 11.54 11.70
C ASN A 242 26.95 11.43 13.22
N ASN A 243 25.77 11.39 13.86
CA ASN A 243 25.62 11.38 15.33
C ASN A 243 26.33 12.56 16.04
N GLY A 244 26.58 13.63 15.31
CA GLY A 244 27.19 14.84 15.84
C GLY A 244 26.36 15.46 16.98
N LYS A 245 27.06 16.09 17.96
CA LYS A 245 26.38 16.79 19.07
C LYS A 245 25.69 18.06 18.61
N ARG A 246 26.12 18.63 17.48
CA ARG A 246 25.63 19.92 16.99
C ARG A 246 24.26 19.77 16.36
N LEU A 247 23.31 20.49 16.90
CA LEU A 247 21.95 20.62 16.35
C LEU A 247 21.93 21.78 15.35
N LEU A 248 21.51 21.54 14.13
CA LEU A 248 21.42 22.54 13.07
C LEU A 248 19.95 22.76 12.69
N ARG A 249 19.54 23.99 12.46
CA ARG A 249 18.23 24.31 11.87
C ARG A 249 18.32 24.13 10.36
N TYR A 250 17.39 23.41 9.80
CA TYR A 250 17.31 23.26 8.35
C TYR A 250 16.70 24.51 7.72
N THR A 251 17.41 25.11 6.79
CA THR A 251 16.97 26.29 6.02
C THR A 251 17.17 26.13 4.52
N GLN A 252 18.11 25.26 4.11
CA GLN A 252 18.41 24.98 2.71
C GLN A 252 19.14 23.63 2.59
N PRO A 253 19.18 23.02 1.39
CA PRO A 253 19.92 21.80 1.14
C PRO A 253 21.41 21.95 1.49
N PHE A 254 22.01 20.88 2.06
CA PHE A 254 23.41 20.85 2.46
C PHE A 254 24.15 19.65 1.85
N ALA A 255 25.46 19.79 1.65
CA ALA A 255 26.29 18.77 1.01
C ALA A 255 26.59 17.60 1.97
N LEU A 256 26.45 16.36 1.46
CA LEU A 256 26.82 15.10 2.14
C LEU A 256 27.27 14.05 1.10
N ARG A 257 28.31 14.40 0.30
CA ARG A 257 28.80 13.53 -0.80
C ARG A 257 29.53 12.30 -0.29
N ASP A 258 30.26 12.43 0.82
CA ASP A 258 31.05 11.33 1.40
C ASP A 258 30.20 10.30 2.16
N GLY A 259 28.87 10.45 2.10
CA GLY A 259 27.95 9.61 2.86
C GLY A 259 27.88 9.98 4.33
N GLY A 260 27.08 9.24 5.07
CA GLY A 260 26.85 9.45 6.49
C GLY A 260 25.38 9.30 6.88
N SER A 261 25.07 9.54 8.14
CA SER A 261 23.71 9.51 8.67
C SER A 261 23.20 10.93 8.92
N VAL A 262 21.92 11.15 8.62
CA VAL A 262 21.18 12.36 8.94
C VAL A 262 20.05 11.99 9.87
N VAL A 263 19.97 12.65 11.02
CA VAL A 263 18.82 12.56 11.93
C VAL A 263 18.08 13.88 11.88
N ALA A 264 16.86 13.88 11.38
CA ALA A 264 16.01 15.06 11.26
C ALA A 264 14.80 14.98 12.21
N PHE A 265 14.34 16.10 12.71
CA PHE A 265 13.16 16.17 13.56
C PHE A 265 12.52 17.57 13.52
N VAL A 266 11.24 17.62 13.84
CA VAL A 266 10.50 18.88 14.00
C VAL A 266 10.49 19.28 15.47
N LYS A 267 10.63 20.56 15.75
CA LYS A 267 10.58 21.08 17.13
C LYS A 267 9.24 20.74 17.78
N GLY A 268 9.29 20.07 18.92
CA GLY A 268 8.10 19.66 19.67
C GLY A 268 7.52 18.31 19.27
N SER A 269 8.06 17.65 18.23
CA SER A 269 7.72 16.27 17.90
C SER A 269 8.61 15.30 18.70
N SER A 270 8.00 14.19 19.14
CA SER A 270 8.74 13.06 19.72
C SER A 270 9.40 12.18 18.65
N PHE A 271 9.12 12.42 17.38
CA PHE A 271 9.58 11.64 16.26
C PHE A 271 10.90 12.17 15.69
N ASN A 272 11.86 11.25 15.49
CA ASN A 272 13.12 11.50 14.80
C ASN A 272 13.19 10.63 13.55
N TYR A 273 13.47 11.25 12.41
CA TYR A 273 13.75 10.52 11.18
C TYR A 273 15.24 10.34 11.00
N GLN A 274 15.70 9.12 10.75
CA GLN A 274 17.12 8.83 10.49
C GLN A 274 17.26 8.21 9.11
N GLN A 275 18.10 8.81 8.27
CA GLN A 275 18.47 8.29 6.96
C GLN A 275 19.98 8.15 6.86
N ARG A 276 20.45 7.02 6.36
CA ARG A 276 21.85 6.80 6.01
C ARG A 276 22.01 6.92 4.50
N PHE A 277 23.09 7.56 4.10
CA PHE A 277 23.51 7.69 2.71
C PHE A 277 24.90 7.11 2.54
N ASP A 278 25.10 6.34 1.50
CA ASP A 278 26.41 5.87 1.11
C ASP A 278 27.21 6.98 0.42
N ARG A 279 28.53 6.83 0.32
CA ARG A 279 29.35 7.73 -0.46
C ARG A 279 28.90 7.75 -1.92
N ILE A 280 28.81 8.92 -2.52
CA ILE A 280 28.58 9.04 -3.96
C ILE A 280 29.89 8.76 -4.68
N GLU A 281 29.97 7.59 -5.29
CA GLU A 281 31.04 7.27 -6.23
C GLU A 281 30.53 7.57 -7.63
N ALA A 282 31.25 8.40 -8.38
CA ALA A 282 30.98 8.58 -9.81
C ALA A 282 31.37 7.28 -10.50
N ILE A 283 30.40 6.53 -10.99
CA ILE A 283 30.66 5.41 -11.90
C ILE A 283 30.91 6.07 -13.25
N PRO A 284 32.11 5.90 -13.87
CA PRO A 284 32.34 6.37 -15.22
C PRO A 284 31.44 5.55 -16.16
N VAL A 285 30.47 6.22 -16.76
CA VAL A 285 29.57 5.62 -17.73
C VAL A 285 29.93 6.18 -19.11
N THR A 286 30.19 5.30 -20.06
CA THR A 286 30.38 5.67 -21.47
C THR A 286 29.41 4.89 -22.33
N VAL A 287 29.00 5.49 -23.44
CA VAL A 287 28.20 4.76 -24.43
C VAL A 287 29.10 3.80 -25.16
N LYS A 288 28.72 2.53 -25.22
CA LYS A 288 29.41 1.49 -25.94
C LYS A 288 28.83 1.28 -27.33
N PHE A 289 27.52 1.33 -27.44
CA PHE A 289 26.82 1.15 -28.70
C PHE A 289 25.39 1.75 -28.57
N ALA A 290 24.88 2.26 -29.69
CA ALA A 290 23.50 2.68 -29.86
C ALA A 290 22.87 2.00 -31.06
N SER A 291 21.60 1.62 -30.98
CA SER A 291 20.87 0.98 -32.07
C SER A 291 20.78 1.84 -33.34
N SER A 292 20.81 3.15 -33.17
CA SER A 292 20.77 4.16 -34.22
C SER A 292 21.11 5.53 -33.63
N VAL A 293 21.72 6.41 -34.42
CA VAL A 293 21.99 7.81 -34.05
C VAL A 293 21.64 8.75 -35.20
N GLU A 294 21.18 9.94 -34.89
CA GLU A 294 21.12 11.06 -35.84
C GLU A 294 22.45 11.82 -35.73
N SER A 295 23.35 11.54 -36.66
CA SER A 295 24.72 12.03 -36.56
C SER A 295 24.85 13.53 -36.60
N GLY A 296 25.58 14.09 -35.63
CA GLY A 296 25.83 15.53 -35.51
C GLY A 296 24.72 16.31 -34.78
N GLU A 297 23.56 15.69 -34.53
CA GLU A 297 22.48 16.27 -33.74
C GLU A 297 22.20 15.46 -32.47
N GLY A 298 22.04 14.15 -32.61
CA GLY A 298 21.66 13.25 -31.54
C GLY A 298 22.64 12.09 -31.36
N ASP A 299 23.95 12.38 -31.33
CA ASP A 299 24.97 11.38 -31.08
C ASP A 299 24.79 10.75 -29.68
N ALA A 300 25.03 9.44 -29.59
CA ALA A 300 24.71 8.69 -28.36
C ALA A 300 25.61 9.11 -27.16
N GLU A 301 26.81 9.59 -27.42
CA GLU A 301 27.73 10.12 -26.42
C GLU A 301 27.19 11.30 -25.65
N HIS A 302 26.22 12.02 -26.21
CA HIS A 302 25.51 13.12 -25.54
C HIS A 302 24.78 12.66 -24.27
N MET A 303 24.45 11.38 -24.16
CA MET A 303 23.82 10.84 -22.95
C MET A 303 24.77 10.80 -21.74
N THR A 304 26.09 10.88 -21.97
CA THR A 304 27.11 10.75 -20.92
C THR A 304 28.11 11.91 -20.88
N ASP A 305 27.92 12.96 -21.68
CA ASP A 305 28.81 14.13 -21.76
C ASP A 305 28.64 15.13 -20.58
N GLY A 306 27.63 14.92 -19.73
CA GLY A 306 27.32 15.77 -18.60
C GLY A 306 26.67 17.11 -18.96
N ASN A 307 26.29 17.33 -20.21
CA ASN A 307 25.62 18.52 -20.70
C ASN A 307 24.11 18.30 -20.79
N PRO A 308 23.28 18.97 -19.96
CA PRO A 308 21.83 18.78 -19.99
C PRO A 308 21.13 19.33 -21.22
N ASN A 309 21.85 20.04 -22.10
CA ASN A 309 21.29 20.60 -23.34
C ASN A 309 21.57 19.72 -24.59
N THR A 310 22.35 18.68 -24.44
CA THR A 310 22.57 17.66 -25.48
C THR A 310 21.66 16.46 -25.24
N PHE A 311 21.38 15.71 -26.29
CA PHE A 311 20.49 14.56 -26.22
C PHE A 311 20.88 13.52 -27.27
N TRP A 312 20.47 12.28 -27.07
CA TRP A 312 20.51 11.25 -28.09
C TRP A 312 19.20 11.22 -28.88
N HIS A 313 19.33 11.06 -30.19
CA HIS A 313 18.18 10.84 -31.07
C HIS A 313 18.49 9.74 -32.09
N THR A 314 17.53 8.88 -32.34
CA THR A 314 17.63 7.86 -33.40
C THR A 314 17.53 8.50 -34.77
N MET A 315 18.15 7.83 -35.77
CA MET A 315 18.17 8.34 -37.14
C MET A 315 16.77 8.59 -37.71
N TYR A 316 16.58 9.75 -38.31
CA TYR A 316 15.35 10.14 -38.98
C TYR A 316 15.59 10.93 -40.30
N SER A 317 16.77 11.55 -40.48
CA SER A 317 17.03 12.42 -41.64
C SER A 317 17.30 11.63 -42.92
N VAL A 318 17.88 10.45 -42.82
CA VAL A 318 18.17 9.56 -43.99
C VAL A 318 17.13 8.45 -44.07
N THR A 319 16.92 7.71 -42.99
CA THR A 319 15.89 6.69 -42.85
C THR A 319 15.35 6.73 -41.44
N VAL A 320 14.03 6.47 -41.27
CA VAL A 320 13.48 6.32 -39.94
C VAL A 320 13.91 5.00 -39.31
N ALA A 321 14.58 5.07 -38.16
CA ALA A 321 15.03 3.87 -37.48
C ALA A 321 13.87 3.03 -36.98
N ASN A 322 13.94 1.70 -37.13
CA ASN A 322 12.92 0.77 -36.68
C ASN A 322 13.06 0.44 -35.17
N TYR A 323 11.96 0.19 -34.48
CA TYR A 323 11.94 -0.34 -33.13
C TYR A 323 12.44 -1.78 -33.05
N PRO A 324 13.07 -2.20 -31.92
CA PRO A 324 13.27 -1.41 -30.69
C PRO A 324 14.49 -0.48 -30.79
N HIS A 325 14.43 0.63 -30.03
CA HIS A 325 15.57 1.52 -29.84
C HIS A 325 16.25 1.20 -28.51
N TRP A 326 17.59 1.13 -28.50
CA TRP A 326 18.36 0.78 -27.32
C TRP A 326 19.77 1.37 -27.36
N VAL A 327 20.39 1.51 -26.18
CA VAL A 327 21.76 1.95 -26.00
C VAL A 327 22.42 1.05 -24.97
N ASP A 328 23.64 0.58 -25.29
CA ASP A 328 24.50 -0.12 -24.36
C ASP A 328 25.46 0.85 -23.68
N PHE A 329 25.53 0.77 -22.38
CA PHE A 329 26.46 1.54 -21.58
C PHE A 329 27.57 0.64 -21.01
N ASP A 330 28.80 1.14 -21.06
CA ASP A 330 29.91 0.58 -20.29
C ASP A 330 29.98 1.33 -18.94
N CYS A 331 29.70 0.63 -17.86
CA CYS A 331 29.77 1.16 -16.49
C CYS A 331 31.11 0.81 -15.81
N GLY A 332 32.10 0.37 -16.55
CA GLY A 332 33.39 -0.09 -16.02
C GLY A 332 33.26 -1.45 -15.31
N THR A 333 34.29 -1.79 -14.55
CA THR A 333 34.26 -3.02 -13.73
C THR A 333 33.34 -2.82 -12.53
N ALA A 334 32.32 -3.66 -12.43
CA ALA A 334 31.52 -3.76 -11.20
C ALA A 334 32.45 -4.06 -10.01
N LYS A 335 32.35 -3.25 -8.96
CA LYS A 335 33.02 -3.50 -7.68
C LYS A 335 32.09 -4.30 -6.76
#